data_eab94c6a07843354422b7ae8c3f2d3b2
#
_entry.id   eab94c6a07843354422b7ae8c3f2d3b2
#
_cell.length_a   1.000
_cell.length_b   1.000
_cell.length_c   1.000
_cell.angle_alpha   90.00
_cell.angle_beta   90.00
_cell.angle_gamma   90.00
#
_symmetry.space_group_name_H-M   'P 1'
#
loop_
_entity.id
_entity.type
_entity.pdbx_description
1 polymer ?
#
loop_
_entity_poly.entity_id
_entity_poly.type
_entity_poly.pdbx_seq_one_letter_code
_entity_poly.pdbx_strand_id
1 'polypeptide(L)'
;MIRCKWCNLNNPKYVEYHDNEWCEPNNDEKYLYEMLILESFQAGLSWECVLNKRDDFRKAFDNFDIDKICNYKEEKIEELLRNEKIIRNKLKINATINNSKIFKKIQNEYGTFYNYLETFTNDKIIYEIDQTTNELSDSLSKDLKKRGMKFVGSTIIYSYLQAIGVIYSHDKECFMYKKGSK
;
A
#
# COMPACT_ATOMS: atom_id res chain seq x y z
N MET A 1 -1.37 -3.13 -27.24
CA MET A 1 -2.15 -3.25 -26.00
C MET A 1 -2.05 -1.90 -25.30
N ILE A 2 -3.19 -1.26 -25.01
CA ILE A 2 -3.23 0.08 -24.38
C ILE A 2 -3.32 -0.12 -22.86
N ARG A 3 -2.49 0.58 -22.11
CA ARG A 3 -2.48 0.58 -20.61
C ARG A 3 -2.91 1.92 -20.09
N CYS A 4 -3.14 2.01 -18.79
CA CYS A 4 -3.44 3.27 -18.11
C CYS A 4 -2.35 4.31 -18.37
N LYS A 5 -2.76 5.58 -18.48
CA LYS A 5 -1.86 6.71 -18.82
C LYS A 5 -0.70 6.88 -17.86
N TRP A 6 -0.88 6.50 -16.61
CA TRP A 6 0.17 6.58 -15.58
C TRP A 6 1.26 5.50 -15.73
N CYS A 7 0.98 4.40 -16.45
CA CYS A 7 1.91 3.29 -16.59
C CYS A 7 3.06 3.66 -17.54
N ASN A 8 4.27 3.76 -17.01
CA ASN A 8 5.47 4.00 -17.80
C ASN A 8 5.88 2.73 -18.56
N LEU A 9 5.61 2.71 -19.86
CA LEU A 9 5.87 1.56 -20.74
C LEU A 9 7.36 1.23 -20.90
N ASN A 10 8.26 2.16 -20.57
CA ASN A 10 9.71 1.95 -20.58
C ASN A 10 10.24 1.29 -19.29
N ASN A 11 9.38 1.08 -18.29
CA ASN A 11 9.73 0.43 -17.05
C ASN A 11 9.04 -0.94 -16.94
N PRO A 12 9.75 -2.07 -17.18
CA PRO A 12 9.16 -3.41 -17.14
C PRO A 12 8.48 -3.75 -15.80
N LYS A 13 9.06 -3.33 -14.67
CA LYS A 13 8.45 -3.55 -13.34
C LYS A 13 7.11 -2.82 -13.20
N TYR A 14 7.00 -1.63 -13.78
CA TYR A 14 5.79 -0.83 -13.72
C TYR A 14 4.69 -1.43 -14.61
N VAL A 15 5.08 -1.97 -15.78
CA VAL A 15 4.18 -2.70 -16.67
C VAL A 15 3.68 -3.97 -16.00
N GLU A 16 4.57 -4.76 -15.39
CA GLU A 16 4.20 -5.98 -14.68
C GLU A 16 3.25 -5.70 -13.51
N TYR A 17 3.53 -4.68 -12.71
CA TYR A 17 2.65 -4.25 -11.63
C TYR A 17 1.26 -3.86 -12.14
N HIS A 18 1.18 -3.06 -13.21
CA HIS A 18 -0.08 -2.67 -13.84
C HIS A 18 -0.88 -3.86 -14.35
N ASP A 19 -0.21 -4.81 -15.01
CA ASP A 19 -0.89 -5.91 -15.72
C ASP A 19 -1.29 -7.07 -14.78
N ASN A 20 -0.60 -7.25 -13.64
CA ASN A 20 -0.73 -8.46 -12.83
C ASN A 20 -1.06 -8.23 -11.35
N GLU A 21 -0.91 -6.99 -10.83
CA GLU A 21 -1.11 -6.72 -9.41
C GLU A 21 -2.15 -5.62 -9.16
N TRP A 22 -2.01 -4.48 -9.84
CA TRP A 22 -2.83 -3.30 -9.55
C TRP A 22 -4.30 -3.54 -9.85
N CYS A 23 -5.17 -3.21 -8.88
CA CYS A 23 -6.60 -3.45 -8.91
C CYS A 23 -7.04 -4.93 -8.88
N GLU A 24 -6.12 -5.88 -8.68
CA GLU A 24 -6.48 -7.28 -8.50
C GLU A 24 -6.72 -7.57 -7.01
N PRO A 25 -7.90 -8.13 -6.63
CA PRO A 25 -8.21 -8.43 -5.23
C PRO A 25 -7.20 -9.35 -4.59
N ASN A 26 -6.67 -8.94 -3.44
CA ASN A 26 -5.69 -9.70 -2.69
C ASN A 26 -5.97 -9.59 -1.18
N ASN A 27 -6.16 -10.73 -0.52
CA ASN A 27 -6.43 -10.85 0.91
C ASN A 27 -5.28 -11.49 1.71
N ASP A 28 -4.12 -11.71 1.08
CA ASP A 28 -2.94 -12.19 1.78
C ASP A 28 -2.43 -11.15 2.78
N GLU A 29 -2.35 -11.50 4.05
CA GLU A 29 -2.00 -10.59 5.14
C GLU A 29 -0.62 -9.95 4.96
N LYS A 30 0.34 -10.71 4.40
CA LYS A 30 1.68 -10.19 4.14
C LYS A 30 1.67 -9.19 2.99
N TYR A 31 0.90 -9.46 1.93
CA TYR A 31 0.72 -8.54 0.82
C TYR A 31 0.03 -7.25 1.28
N LEU A 32 -1.05 -7.37 2.05
CA LEU A 32 -1.76 -6.22 2.61
C LEU A 32 -0.84 -5.33 3.46
N TYR A 33 0.00 -5.96 4.28
CA TYR A 33 0.97 -5.25 5.09
C TYR A 33 2.08 -4.59 4.26
N GLU A 34 2.70 -5.34 3.33
CA GLU A 34 3.73 -4.82 2.43
C GLU A 34 3.23 -3.60 1.67
N MET A 35 2.03 -3.69 1.06
CA MET A 35 1.47 -2.60 0.27
C MET A 35 1.16 -1.37 1.13
N LEU A 36 0.63 -1.55 2.35
CA LEU A 36 0.37 -0.43 3.27
C LEU A 36 1.65 0.34 3.62
N ILE A 37 2.75 -0.38 3.84
CA ILE A 37 4.04 0.24 4.14
C ILE A 37 4.61 0.94 2.90
N LEU A 38 4.59 0.30 1.74
CA LEU A 38 5.12 0.88 0.51
C LEU A 38 4.35 2.15 0.09
N GLU A 39 3.01 2.13 0.19
CA GLU A 39 2.18 3.30 -0.06
C GLU A 39 2.45 4.44 0.96
N SER A 40 2.71 4.09 2.22
CA SER A 40 3.14 5.08 3.21
C SER A 40 4.49 5.73 2.83
N PHE A 41 5.40 4.98 2.21
CA PHE A 41 6.65 5.52 1.67
C PHE A 41 6.44 6.37 0.42
N GLN A 42 5.37 6.16 -0.34
CA GLN A 42 5.04 6.97 -1.52
C GLN A 42 4.72 8.44 -1.16
N ALA A 43 4.27 8.74 0.05
CA ALA A 43 3.91 10.12 0.43
C ALA A 43 4.97 11.15 0.00
N GLY A 44 4.61 12.04 -0.94
CA GLY A 44 5.50 13.04 -1.54
C GLY A 44 6.47 12.52 -2.61
N LEU A 45 6.27 11.28 -3.09
CA LEU A 45 7.08 10.64 -4.14
C LEU A 45 6.16 10.03 -5.21
N SER A 46 6.72 9.59 -6.34
CA SER A 46 5.99 8.79 -7.33
C SER A 46 5.93 7.32 -6.91
N TRP A 47 4.85 6.63 -7.28
CA TRP A 47 4.76 5.19 -7.07
C TRP A 47 5.88 4.42 -7.79
N GLU A 48 6.22 4.83 -9.00
CA GLU A 48 7.33 4.25 -9.75
C GLU A 48 8.65 4.27 -8.96
N CYS A 49 8.92 5.35 -8.24
CA CYS A 49 10.12 5.46 -7.39
C CYS A 49 10.12 4.40 -6.28
N VAL A 50 8.98 4.16 -5.65
CA VAL A 50 8.83 3.16 -4.58
C VAL A 50 8.88 1.74 -5.16
N LEU A 51 8.15 1.49 -6.23
CA LEU A 51 8.06 0.18 -6.88
C LEU A 51 9.43 -0.30 -7.39
N ASN A 52 10.23 0.60 -7.98
CA ASN A 52 11.58 0.27 -8.44
C ASN A 52 12.50 -0.19 -7.30
N LYS A 53 12.21 0.22 -6.07
CA LYS A 53 12.96 -0.12 -4.86
C LYS A 53 12.32 -1.27 -4.05
N ARG A 54 11.19 -1.83 -4.49
CA ARG A 54 10.41 -2.82 -3.74
C ARG A 54 11.22 -4.03 -3.29
N ASP A 55 12.06 -4.59 -4.18
CA ASP A 55 12.91 -5.73 -3.84
C ASP A 55 13.99 -5.38 -2.80
N ASP A 56 14.51 -4.15 -2.86
CA ASP A 56 15.48 -3.67 -1.88
C ASP A 56 14.79 -3.34 -0.55
N PHE A 57 13.55 -2.86 -0.57
CA PHE A 57 12.73 -2.74 0.64
C PHE A 57 12.47 -4.10 1.30
N ARG A 58 12.11 -5.12 0.52
CA ARG A 58 11.94 -6.49 1.03
C ARG A 58 13.19 -6.98 1.74
N LYS A 59 14.36 -6.80 1.13
CA LYS A 59 15.65 -7.20 1.74
C LYS A 59 15.95 -6.39 3.01
N ALA A 60 15.75 -5.07 2.98
CA ALA A 60 16.07 -4.18 4.09
C ALA A 60 15.16 -4.34 5.30
N PHE A 61 13.87 -4.64 5.05
CA PHE A 61 12.83 -4.80 6.08
C PHE A 61 12.48 -6.27 6.36
N ASP A 62 13.47 -7.18 6.32
CA ASP A 62 13.32 -8.60 6.66
C ASP A 62 12.14 -9.27 5.94
N ASN A 63 11.97 -8.98 4.65
CA ASN A 63 10.89 -9.48 3.81
C ASN A 63 9.50 -9.14 4.36
N PHE A 64 9.36 -7.96 4.95
CA PHE A 64 8.15 -7.47 5.62
C PHE A 64 7.63 -8.42 6.71
N ASP A 65 8.55 -9.07 7.42
CA ASP A 65 8.24 -9.82 8.64
C ASP A 65 7.81 -8.82 9.74
N ILE A 66 6.52 -8.76 9.99
CA ILE A 66 5.93 -7.78 10.91
C ILE A 66 6.44 -7.94 12.34
N ASP A 67 6.72 -9.18 12.77
CA ASP A 67 7.21 -9.46 14.11
C ASP A 67 8.62 -8.92 14.31
N LYS A 68 9.48 -9.06 13.30
CA LYS A 68 10.81 -8.47 13.32
C LYS A 68 10.74 -6.95 13.31
N ILE A 69 9.93 -6.36 12.39
CA ILE A 69 9.83 -4.90 12.24
C ILE A 69 9.30 -4.24 13.53
N CYS A 70 8.33 -4.86 14.21
CA CYS A 70 7.83 -4.36 15.49
C CYS A 70 8.94 -4.24 16.58
N ASN A 71 10.01 -5.02 16.44
CA ASN A 71 11.11 -5.10 17.40
C ASN A 71 12.37 -4.36 16.94
N TYR A 72 12.36 -3.65 15.83
CA TYR A 72 13.50 -2.84 15.37
C TYR A 72 13.88 -1.80 16.43
N LYS A 73 15.20 -1.72 16.69
CA LYS A 73 15.81 -0.76 17.60
C LYS A 73 16.65 0.26 16.82
N GLU A 74 17.29 1.18 17.53
CA GLU A 74 18.05 2.27 16.91
C GLU A 74 19.15 1.76 15.97
N GLU A 75 19.80 0.63 16.28
CA GLU A 75 20.84 0.06 15.43
C GLU A 75 20.29 -0.30 14.03
N LYS A 76 19.07 -0.90 13.98
CA LYS A 76 18.43 -1.24 12.70
C LYS A 76 17.95 0.01 11.97
N ILE A 77 17.47 1.03 12.70
CA ILE A 77 17.07 2.31 12.09
C ILE A 77 18.28 2.99 11.45
N GLU A 78 19.43 2.98 12.10
CA GLU A 78 20.67 3.54 11.54
C GLU A 78 21.15 2.75 10.31
N GLU A 79 21.05 1.41 10.33
CA GLU A 79 21.36 0.56 9.17
C GLU A 79 20.47 0.96 7.98
N LEU A 80 19.14 1.08 8.18
CA LEU A 80 18.20 1.49 7.16
C LEU A 80 18.49 2.89 6.61
N LEU A 81 18.90 3.83 7.46
CA LEU A 81 19.26 5.19 7.05
C LEU A 81 20.54 5.25 6.21
N ARG A 82 21.45 4.28 6.34
CA ARG A 82 22.67 4.15 5.53
C ARG A 82 22.42 3.41 4.22
N ASN A 83 21.31 2.70 4.09
CA ASN A 83 21.02 1.89 2.91
C ASN A 83 20.54 2.76 1.73
N GLU A 84 21.41 3.01 0.75
CA GLU A 84 21.09 3.83 -0.42
C GLU A 84 20.09 3.23 -1.40
N LYS A 85 19.79 1.94 -1.26
CA LYS A 85 18.86 1.23 -2.13
C LYS A 85 17.40 1.48 -1.78
N ILE A 86 17.12 1.98 -0.56
CA ILE A 86 15.77 2.34 -0.11
C ILE A 86 15.59 3.86 0.02
N ILE A 87 14.37 4.29 0.36
CA ILE A 87 14.08 5.69 0.68
C ILE A 87 14.52 5.98 2.11
N ARG A 88 15.64 6.73 2.26
CA ARG A 88 16.27 7.06 3.53
C ARG A 88 15.57 8.23 4.23
N ASN A 89 14.42 7.98 4.84
CA ASN A 89 13.68 8.99 5.57
C ASN A 89 13.39 8.50 7.00
N LYS A 90 14.02 9.10 8.01
CA LYS A 90 13.91 8.69 9.42
C LYS A 90 12.46 8.70 9.91
N LEU A 91 11.66 9.69 9.50
CA LEU A 91 10.25 9.77 9.91
C LEU A 91 9.43 8.61 9.35
N LYS A 92 9.65 8.23 8.07
CA LYS A 92 8.96 7.11 7.43
C LYS A 92 9.42 5.75 7.99
N ILE A 93 10.71 5.58 8.27
CA ILE A 93 11.24 4.37 8.91
C ILE A 93 10.63 4.18 10.30
N ASN A 94 10.62 5.23 11.13
CA ASN A 94 9.97 5.19 12.44
C ASN A 94 8.46 4.97 12.34
N ALA A 95 7.81 5.58 11.35
CA ALA A 95 6.40 5.35 11.08
C ALA A 95 6.12 3.89 10.71
N THR A 96 6.99 3.23 9.95
CA THR A 96 6.86 1.81 9.62
C THR A 96 6.81 0.96 10.89
N ILE A 97 7.74 1.17 11.83
CA ILE A 97 7.78 0.42 13.11
C ILE A 97 6.49 0.66 13.92
N ASN A 98 6.05 1.92 13.99
CA ASN A 98 4.81 2.28 14.68
C ASN A 98 3.58 1.64 14.00
N ASN A 99 3.48 1.75 12.69
CA ASN A 99 2.36 1.21 11.91
C ASN A 99 2.31 -0.33 11.99
N SER A 100 3.45 -1.00 12.04
CA SER A 100 3.54 -2.45 12.24
C SER A 100 2.91 -2.88 13.55
N LYS A 101 3.23 -2.17 14.65
CA LYS A 101 2.63 -2.45 15.97
C LYS A 101 1.12 -2.25 15.97
N ILE A 102 0.64 -1.24 15.24
CA ILE A 102 -0.81 -0.97 15.13
C ILE A 102 -1.46 -2.01 14.23
N PHE A 103 -0.85 -2.40 13.12
CA PHE A 103 -1.33 -3.47 12.24
C PHE A 103 -1.52 -4.78 13.03
N LYS A 104 -0.53 -5.18 13.84
CA LYS A 104 -0.66 -6.33 14.75
C LYS A 104 -1.79 -6.20 15.76
N LYS A 105 -1.99 -5.01 16.34
CA LYS A 105 -3.13 -4.77 17.24
C LYS A 105 -4.47 -4.97 16.52
N ILE A 106 -4.57 -4.48 15.28
CA ILE A 106 -5.77 -4.68 14.46
C ILE A 106 -5.98 -6.17 14.15
N GLN A 107 -4.93 -6.90 13.78
CA GLN A 107 -5.01 -8.36 13.59
C GLN A 107 -5.51 -9.07 14.87
N ASN A 108 -5.03 -8.69 16.04
CA ASN A 108 -5.48 -9.27 17.31
C ASN A 108 -6.95 -8.92 17.63
N GLU A 109 -7.42 -7.74 17.23
CA GLU A 109 -8.79 -7.27 17.48
C GLU A 109 -9.80 -7.92 16.52
N TYR A 110 -9.44 -8.09 15.25
CA TYR A 110 -10.36 -8.55 14.19
C TYR A 110 -10.05 -9.97 13.68
N GLY A 111 -9.01 -10.62 14.18
CA GLY A 111 -8.50 -11.90 13.69
C GLY A 111 -7.51 -11.74 12.54
N THR A 112 -7.82 -10.90 11.54
CA THR A 112 -6.96 -10.56 10.42
C THR A 112 -7.09 -9.07 10.08
N PHE A 113 -6.12 -8.51 9.37
CA PHE A 113 -6.25 -7.15 8.84
C PHE A 113 -7.29 -7.10 7.70
N TYR A 114 -7.41 -8.18 6.94
CA TYR A 114 -8.46 -8.32 5.95
C TYR A 114 -9.86 -8.19 6.57
N ASN A 115 -10.14 -8.90 7.67
CA ASN A 115 -11.42 -8.78 8.37
C ASN A 115 -11.70 -7.34 8.86
N TYR A 116 -10.66 -6.63 9.30
CA TYR A 116 -10.80 -5.21 9.65
C TYR A 116 -11.18 -4.37 8.42
N LEU A 117 -10.54 -4.59 7.26
CA LEU A 117 -10.92 -3.89 6.02
C LEU A 117 -12.37 -4.17 5.65
N GLU A 118 -12.84 -5.42 5.81
CA GLU A 118 -14.22 -5.82 5.51
C GLU A 118 -15.27 -5.03 6.30
N THR A 119 -14.93 -4.52 7.48
CA THR A 119 -15.85 -3.65 8.25
C THR A 119 -16.13 -2.32 7.53
N PHE A 120 -15.32 -1.95 6.55
CA PHE A 120 -15.47 -0.74 5.72
C PHE A 120 -15.96 -1.06 4.32
N THR A 121 -15.51 -2.17 3.72
CA THR A 121 -15.73 -2.49 2.30
C THR A 121 -16.97 -3.31 2.05
N ASN A 122 -17.43 -4.09 3.04
CA ASN A 122 -18.52 -5.05 2.90
C ASN A 122 -18.32 -5.99 1.71
N ASP A 123 -17.09 -6.43 1.47
CA ASP A 123 -16.69 -7.33 0.36
C ASP A 123 -17.10 -6.81 -1.03
N LYS A 124 -17.15 -5.49 -1.20
CA LYS A 124 -17.52 -4.86 -2.47
C LYS A 124 -16.30 -4.25 -3.15
N ILE A 125 -16.20 -4.52 -4.46
CA ILE A 125 -15.26 -3.81 -5.33
C ILE A 125 -15.91 -2.51 -5.81
N ILE A 126 -15.23 -1.39 -5.66
CA ILE A 126 -15.66 -0.07 -6.12
C ILE A 126 -15.04 0.19 -7.48
N TYR A 127 -15.87 0.43 -8.50
CA TYR A 127 -15.42 0.77 -9.86
C TYR A 127 -15.49 2.28 -10.06
N GLU A 128 -14.34 2.94 -10.04
CA GLU A 128 -14.24 4.39 -10.25
C GLU A 128 -12.89 4.75 -10.88
N ILE A 129 -12.88 5.83 -11.66
CA ILE A 129 -11.68 6.35 -12.33
C ILE A 129 -11.59 7.85 -12.09
N ASP A 130 -10.39 8.44 -12.29
CA ASP A 130 -10.14 9.89 -12.16
C ASP A 130 -10.40 10.44 -10.74
N GLN A 131 -10.33 9.58 -9.72
CA GLN A 131 -10.41 9.97 -8.31
C GLN A 131 -9.06 9.78 -7.61
N THR A 132 -8.84 10.55 -6.56
CA THR A 132 -7.65 10.44 -5.68
C THR A 132 -8.03 10.19 -4.22
N THR A 133 -9.31 10.32 -3.90
CA THR A 133 -9.94 10.03 -2.60
C THR A 133 -11.41 9.72 -2.80
N ASN A 134 -12.02 9.03 -1.86
CA ASN A 134 -13.47 8.82 -1.77
C ASN A 134 -13.88 8.63 -0.30
N GLU A 135 -15.18 8.47 -0.03
CA GLU A 135 -15.71 8.30 1.34
C GLU A 135 -15.10 7.10 2.07
N LEU A 136 -14.79 6.00 1.34
CA LEU A 136 -14.15 4.84 1.91
C LEU A 136 -12.71 5.15 2.35
N SER A 137 -11.91 5.75 1.46
CA SER A 137 -10.53 6.13 1.78
C SER A 137 -10.47 7.16 2.92
N ASP A 138 -11.42 8.10 2.98
CA ASP A 138 -11.53 9.08 4.05
C ASP A 138 -11.84 8.41 5.40
N SER A 139 -12.82 7.51 5.43
CA SER A 139 -13.24 6.80 6.63
C SER A 139 -12.12 5.89 7.17
N LEU A 140 -11.50 5.09 6.30
CA LEU A 140 -10.41 4.21 6.67
C LEU A 140 -9.17 5.00 7.13
N SER A 141 -8.80 6.06 6.40
CA SER A 141 -7.72 6.97 6.80
C SER A 141 -7.96 7.59 8.18
N LYS A 142 -9.20 8.00 8.46
CA LYS A 142 -9.59 8.58 9.75
C LYS A 142 -9.42 7.57 10.89
N ASP A 143 -9.87 6.33 10.71
CA ASP A 143 -9.74 5.28 11.74
C ASP A 143 -8.27 4.88 11.96
N LEU A 144 -7.50 4.65 10.89
CA LEU A 144 -6.07 4.34 10.99
C LEU A 144 -5.28 5.44 11.71
N LYS A 145 -5.57 6.71 11.41
CA LYS A 145 -4.99 7.86 12.12
C LYS A 145 -5.40 7.89 13.60
N LYS A 146 -6.66 7.62 13.90
CA LYS A 146 -7.16 7.55 15.29
C LYS A 146 -6.45 6.44 16.07
N ARG A 147 -6.13 5.32 15.42
CA ARG A 147 -5.33 4.23 15.99
C ARG A 147 -3.85 4.60 16.15
N GLY A 148 -3.42 5.72 15.58
CA GLY A 148 -2.06 6.28 15.70
C GLY A 148 -1.13 5.97 14.53
N MET A 149 -1.62 5.40 13.42
CA MET A 149 -0.81 5.20 12.22
C MET A 149 -0.38 6.54 11.61
N LYS A 150 0.77 6.54 10.96
CA LYS A 150 1.38 7.69 10.29
C LYS A 150 1.49 7.45 8.78
N PHE A 151 1.51 8.51 7.99
CA PHE A 151 1.55 8.47 6.52
C PHE A 151 0.41 7.65 5.90
N VAL A 152 -0.77 7.71 6.51
CA VAL A 152 -2.01 7.06 6.07
C VAL A 152 -3.08 8.10 5.74
N GLY A 153 -2.71 9.16 5.01
CA GLY A 153 -3.65 10.17 4.50
C GLY A 153 -4.64 9.56 3.50
N SER A 154 -5.79 10.20 3.28
CA SER A 154 -6.85 9.66 2.41
C SER A 154 -6.35 9.31 1.01
N THR A 155 -5.51 10.16 0.39
CA THR A 155 -4.91 9.88 -0.92
C THR A 155 -4.02 8.62 -0.90
N ILE A 156 -3.22 8.43 0.17
CA ILE A 156 -2.38 7.23 0.32
C ILE A 156 -3.25 5.99 0.53
N ILE A 157 -4.30 6.10 1.34
CA ILE A 157 -5.24 5.00 1.57
C ILE A 157 -6.04 4.70 0.30
N TYR A 158 -6.38 5.69 -0.51
CA TYR A 158 -7.02 5.48 -1.80
C TYR A 158 -6.12 4.64 -2.74
N SER A 159 -4.84 5.03 -2.88
CA SER A 159 -3.86 4.26 -3.65
C SER A 159 -3.66 2.85 -3.09
N TYR A 160 -3.62 2.71 -1.76
CA TYR A 160 -3.57 1.40 -1.10
C TYR A 160 -4.78 0.53 -1.45
N LEU A 161 -6.00 1.08 -1.43
CA LEU A 161 -7.22 0.36 -1.78
C LEU A 161 -7.24 -0.06 -3.25
N GLN A 162 -6.64 0.74 -4.16
CA GLN A 162 -6.41 0.33 -5.55
C GLN A 162 -5.38 -0.81 -5.63
N ALA A 163 -4.27 -0.70 -4.89
CA ALA A 163 -3.20 -1.70 -4.93
C ALA A 163 -3.66 -3.09 -4.44
N ILE A 164 -4.63 -3.15 -3.53
CA ILE A 164 -5.18 -4.40 -2.98
C ILE A 164 -6.49 -4.85 -3.66
N GLY A 165 -6.93 -4.15 -4.71
CA GLY A 165 -8.09 -4.53 -5.53
C GLY A 165 -9.47 -4.23 -4.92
N VAL A 166 -9.55 -3.42 -3.86
CA VAL A 166 -10.83 -2.91 -3.32
C VAL A 166 -11.41 -1.83 -4.23
N ILE A 167 -10.55 -1.01 -4.83
CA ILE A 167 -10.93 -0.01 -5.83
C ILE A 167 -10.36 -0.44 -7.18
N TYR A 168 -11.22 -0.55 -8.18
CA TYR A 168 -10.88 -0.89 -9.55
C TYR A 168 -10.90 0.38 -10.41
N SER A 169 -9.73 0.83 -10.90
CA SER A 169 -9.55 2.16 -11.48
C SER A 169 -8.85 2.18 -12.84
N HIS A 170 -8.87 1.08 -13.61
CA HIS A 170 -8.27 1.10 -14.93
C HIS A 170 -8.96 2.09 -15.87
N ASP A 171 -8.17 2.88 -16.62
CA ASP A 171 -8.66 3.85 -17.61
C ASP A 171 -9.58 3.17 -18.65
N LYS A 172 -10.58 3.88 -19.15
CA LYS A 172 -11.56 3.34 -20.13
C LYS A 172 -10.92 2.75 -21.38
N GLU A 173 -9.77 3.25 -21.79
CA GLU A 173 -9.03 2.78 -22.96
C GLU A 173 -8.05 1.64 -22.63
N CYS A 174 -7.85 1.35 -21.35
CA CYS A 174 -6.96 0.30 -20.90
C CYS A 174 -7.53 -1.09 -21.22
N PHE A 175 -6.68 -2.02 -21.65
CA PHE A 175 -7.11 -3.39 -21.95
C PHE A 175 -7.64 -4.14 -20.71
N MET A 176 -7.28 -3.69 -19.51
CA MET A 176 -7.78 -4.22 -18.24
C MET A 176 -9.11 -3.60 -17.82
N TYR A 177 -9.63 -2.60 -18.55
CA TYR A 177 -10.86 -1.93 -18.14
C TYR A 177 -12.03 -2.90 -18.00
N LYS A 178 -12.64 -2.92 -16.81
CA LYS A 178 -13.88 -3.65 -16.52
C LYS A 178 -14.97 -2.60 -16.27
N LYS A 179 -16.04 -2.64 -17.06
CA LYS A 179 -17.21 -1.82 -16.77
C LYS A 179 -17.84 -2.35 -15.49
N GLY A 180 -17.93 -1.51 -14.46
CA GLY A 180 -18.55 -1.91 -13.20
C GLY A 180 -19.94 -2.50 -13.43
N SER A 181 -20.21 -3.65 -12.87
CA SER A 181 -21.57 -4.16 -12.81
C SER A 181 -22.39 -3.18 -11.99
N LYS A 182 -23.41 -2.59 -12.61
CA LYS A 182 -24.43 -1.84 -11.90
C LYS A 182 -25.29 -2.77 -11.07
#